data_42f01732143bebb9688cb353791c09be
#
_entry.id   42f01732143bebb9688cb353791c09be
#
_cell.length_a   1.000
_cell.length_b   1.000
_cell.length_c   1.000
_cell.angle_alpha   90.00
_cell.angle_beta   90.00
_cell.angle_gamma   90.00
#
_symmetry.space_group_name_H-M   'P 1'
#
loop_
_entity.id
_entity.type
_entity.pdbx_description
1 polymer ?
#
loop_
_entity_poly.entity_id
_entity_poly.type
_entity_poly.pdbx_seq_one_letter_code
_entity_poly.pdbx_strand_id
1 'polypeptide(L)'
;PTLNDWVDGAERIHSLDTMGHNWFSHIVFGAGVAAIAVKTEEPQADAWIQRIDEASEEWANYDGSAIETKPQHFGSNGAFVESINYADFAVEGYLKFRRAWLDAFTEKPAPTPRLAGVADLFIQNLYPTSAGALSTNFGDGNPTASGAHAIVNLWASGDQQPRYLWYLDTVKANPGQDVWDEPENMVQWPAAKARAGAGRGPGLATSWIDRDLGSATMRSSWAPDATFLAVRSGFTWNHNHADAGSFILWHKGKQLLIDSGNASYARPEYDGYYRQSVAHNVVTLDGKAEPASNTYDGSHFPGRVDHLVDAGDLRFVWADATGPNASTFERKYRSFLWIGDTILVIDDLKGWQPGQFEWLLHYEGEAKRQGQVITVKNGEAEVAVRPLFPETLPDAGLPTDYPELLRLTEGKGLKDHAPDEAQPYLRLQAPGVTDRTKFVVALTPNGGAAPRIERVETKDYLLVRIRQKGEVTEVYFNLLADGRIRHRNANASLGGWETDAYILALTYPEGGDAGKPKRWFVADGSYLRRDGRVELDSLSKAFIVKTTGVGGVEASIEGQPTYAIRLACDGARSITVDGAAKACERDVALARRSTAPR
;
A
#
# COMPACT_ATOMS: atom_id res chain seq x y z
N PRO A 1 16.57 -36.83 -5.11
CA PRO A 1 17.15 -35.71 -4.35
C PRO A 1 16.12 -34.64 -4.02
N THR A 2 15.39 -34.11 -5.01
CA THR A 2 14.44 -33.00 -4.78
C THR A 2 13.45 -33.27 -3.65
N LEU A 3 12.81 -34.43 -3.60
CA LEU A 3 11.87 -34.77 -2.54
C LEU A 3 12.58 -34.88 -1.18
N ASN A 4 13.71 -35.58 -1.14
CA ASN A 4 14.44 -35.76 0.12
C ASN A 4 14.97 -34.43 0.68
N ASP A 5 15.52 -33.58 -0.18
CA ASP A 5 16.22 -32.37 0.24
C ASP A 5 15.25 -31.20 0.44
N TRP A 6 14.29 -31.01 -0.47
CA TRP A 6 13.44 -29.83 -0.48
C TRP A 6 12.06 -30.04 0.18
N VAL A 7 11.50 -31.25 0.07
CA VAL A 7 10.17 -31.54 0.61
C VAL A 7 10.27 -32.21 1.99
N ASP A 8 11.03 -33.31 2.08
CA ASP A 8 11.12 -34.08 3.31
C ASP A 8 12.22 -33.58 4.27
N GLY A 9 13.12 -32.72 3.79
CA GLY A 9 14.15 -32.09 4.59
C GLY A 9 15.21 -33.04 5.14
N ALA A 10 15.43 -34.22 4.50
CA ALA A 10 16.35 -35.24 5.00
C ALA A 10 17.79 -34.74 5.13
N GLU A 11 18.25 -33.99 4.16
CA GLU A 11 19.59 -33.38 4.14
C GLU A 11 19.63 -31.97 4.76
N ARG A 12 18.48 -31.39 5.06
CA ARG A 12 18.30 -30.03 5.58
C ARG A 12 18.97 -28.92 4.78
N ILE A 13 19.28 -29.16 3.52
CA ILE A 13 19.89 -28.15 2.65
C ILE A 13 18.82 -27.16 2.18
N HIS A 14 17.63 -27.68 1.86
CA HIS A 14 16.46 -26.92 1.42
C HIS A 14 15.18 -27.65 1.84
N SER A 15 14.94 -27.74 3.13
CA SER A 15 13.78 -28.39 3.73
C SER A 15 12.52 -27.52 3.63
N LEU A 16 11.41 -27.97 4.22
CA LEU A 16 10.24 -27.14 4.51
C LEU A 16 10.61 -25.84 5.23
N ASP A 17 11.77 -25.82 5.92
CA ASP A 17 12.32 -24.62 6.53
C ASP A 17 12.69 -23.53 5.53
N THR A 18 12.91 -23.85 4.28
CA THR A 18 13.15 -22.89 3.19
C THR A 18 11.93 -22.69 2.31
N MET A 19 10.79 -23.24 2.70
CA MET A 19 9.55 -23.17 1.96
C MET A 19 9.11 -21.74 1.65
N GLY A 20 9.43 -20.76 2.49
CA GLY A 20 9.24 -19.32 2.27
C GLY A 20 10.07 -18.75 1.13
N HIS A 21 11.07 -19.45 0.67
CA HIS A 21 11.96 -18.99 -0.37
C HIS A 21 11.35 -19.22 -1.76
N ASN A 22 11.46 -18.25 -2.69
CA ASN A 22 10.97 -18.36 -4.04
C ASN A 22 11.53 -19.59 -4.81
N TRP A 23 12.75 -20.02 -4.50
CA TRP A 23 13.40 -21.19 -5.12
C TRP A 23 12.70 -22.52 -4.81
N PHE A 24 12.04 -22.65 -3.66
CA PHE A 24 11.27 -23.84 -3.35
C PHE A 24 10.29 -24.16 -4.46
N SER A 25 9.46 -23.18 -4.82
CA SER A 25 8.46 -23.32 -5.86
C SER A 25 9.08 -23.75 -7.20
N HIS A 26 10.12 -23.07 -7.62
CA HIS A 26 10.73 -23.31 -8.93
C HIS A 26 11.34 -24.72 -9.03
N ILE A 27 12.05 -25.16 -7.99
CA ILE A 27 12.71 -26.47 -7.98
C ILE A 27 11.71 -27.60 -7.77
N VAL A 28 10.83 -27.50 -6.78
CA VAL A 28 9.89 -28.58 -6.42
C VAL A 28 8.84 -28.79 -7.50
N PHE A 29 8.22 -27.72 -7.96
CA PHE A 29 7.16 -27.84 -8.97
C PHE A 29 7.72 -28.12 -10.37
N GLY A 30 8.94 -27.66 -10.68
CA GLY A 30 9.67 -28.07 -11.86
C GLY A 30 9.95 -29.57 -11.88
N ALA A 31 10.34 -30.15 -10.74
CA ALA A 31 10.47 -31.62 -10.61
C ALA A 31 9.11 -32.33 -10.77
N GLY A 32 8.01 -31.72 -10.31
CA GLY A 32 6.65 -32.22 -10.50
C GLY A 32 6.25 -32.30 -11.98
N VAL A 33 6.53 -31.24 -12.74
CA VAL A 33 6.30 -31.23 -14.20
C VAL A 33 7.12 -32.35 -14.89
N ALA A 34 8.40 -32.49 -14.52
CA ALA A 34 9.25 -33.56 -15.05
C ALA A 34 8.74 -34.94 -14.68
N ALA A 35 8.28 -35.18 -13.47
CA ALA A 35 7.69 -36.44 -13.01
C ALA A 35 6.42 -36.80 -13.81
N ILE A 36 5.55 -35.81 -14.08
CA ILE A 36 4.36 -36.01 -14.93
C ILE A 36 4.79 -36.42 -16.36
N ALA A 37 5.84 -35.79 -16.91
CA ALA A 37 6.31 -36.08 -18.26
C ALA A 37 6.82 -37.53 -18.43
N VAL A 38 7.38 -38.13 -17.35
CA VAL A 38 7.96 -39.50 -17.41
C VAL A 38 7.07 -40.55 -16.72
N LYS A 39 5.82 -40.24 -16.42
CA LYS A 39 4.95 -41.11 -15.59
C LYS A 39 4.65 -42.48 -16.21
N THR A 40 4.79 -42.61 -17.51
CA THR A 40 4.60 -43.91 -18.22
C THR A 40 5.86 -44.78 -18.24
N GLU A 41 7.02 -44.22 -18.02
CA GLU A 41 8.32 -44.88 -18.07
C GLU A 41 8.92 -45.15 -16.70
N GLU A 42 8.63 -44.30 -15.72
CA GLU A 42 9.21 -44.35 -14.37
C GLU A 42 8.18 -44.87 -13.35
N PRO A 43 8.37 -46.07 -12.78
CA PRO A 43 7.40 -46.67 -11.84
C PRO A 43 7.16 -45.89 -10.55
N GLN A 44 8.08 -45.02 -10.13
CA GLN A 44 7.97 -44.20 -8.94
C GLN A 44 7.32 -42.83 -9.21
N ALA A 45 7.07 -42.49 -10.47
CA ALA A 45 6.61 -41.15 -10.84
C ALA A 45 5.30 -40.77 -10.16
N ASP A 46 4.32 -41.66 -10.07
CA ASP A 46 3.04 -41.38 -9.42
C ASP A 46 3.20 -41.01 -7.93
N ALA A 47 4.10 -41.71 -7.24
CA ALA A 47 4.38 -41.39 -5.82
C ALA A 47 5.08 -40.02 -5.67
N TRP A 48 5.98 -39.69 -6.59
CA TRP A 48 6.64 -38.35 -6.59
C TRP A 48 5.63 -37.24 -6.87
N ILE A 49 4.78 -37.42 -7.87
CA ILE A 49 3.76 -36.45 -8.28
C ILE A 49 2.79 -36.18 -7.10
N GLN A 50 2.30 -37.24 -6.47
CA GLN A 50 1.41 -37.12 -5.32
C GLN A 50 2.09 -36.36 -4.16
N ARG A 51 3.34 -36.71 -3.83
CA ARG A 51 4.06 -36.03 -2.75
C ARG A 51 4.32 -34.56 -3.03
N ILE A 52 4.54 -34.20 -4.30
CA ILE A 52 4.70 -32.80 -4.73
C ILE A 52 3.37 -32.05 -4.67
N ASP A 53 2.26 -32.68 -5.01
CA ASP A 53 0.91 -32.09 -4.87
C ASP A 53 0.57 -31.80 -3.39
N GLU A 54 0.85 -32.74 -2.49
CA GLU A 54 0.74 -32.52 -1.03
C GLU A 54 1.63 -31.35 -0.57
N ALA A 55 2.87 -31.27 -1.06
CA ALA A 55 3.78 -30.18 -0.76
C ALA A 55 3.28 -28.83 -1.28
N SER A 56 2.50 -28.81 -2.36
CA SER A 56 1.89 -27.57 -2.89
C SER A 56 0.84 -26.99 -1.93
N GLU A 57 0.06 -27.85 -1.27
CA GLU A 57 -0.88 -27.41 -0.23
C GLU A 57 -0.15 -26.87 1.00
N GLU A 58 0.90 -27.56 1.47
CA GLU A 58 1.74 -27.11 2.58
C GLU A 58 2.37 -25.76 2.26
N TRP A 59 2.96 -25.61 1.08
CA TRP A 59 3.61 -24.39 0.62
C TRP A 59 2.63 -23.20 0.52
N ALA A 60 1.48 -23.39 -0.11
CA ALA A 60 0.50 -22.33 -0.30
C ALA A 60 -0.16 -21.86 1.02
N ASN A 61 -0.32 -22.76 1.98
CA ASN A 61 -1.01 -22.51 3.24
C ASN A 61 -0.06 -22.30 4.43
N TYR A 62 1.24 -22.24 4.21
CA TYR A 62 2.21 -22.07 5.28
C TYR A 62 2.04 -20.75 6.03
N ASP A 63 1.75 -20.86 7.35
CA ASP A 63 1.47 -19.71 8.24
C ASP A 63 2.73 -19.06 8.84
N GLY A 64 3.91 -19.58 8.49
CA GLY A 64 5.17 -19.12 9.07
C GLY A 64 5.51 -19.82 10.39
N SER A 65 6.65 -19.45 10.95
CA SER A 65 7.17 -19.91 12.23
C SER A 65 7.88 -18.78 12.95
N ALA A 66 7.32 -18.32 14.06
CA ALA A 66 7.94 -17.28 14.86
C ALA A 66 9.28 -17.74 15.49
N ILE A 67 9.41 -19.04 15.77
CA ILE A 67 10.65 -19.62 16.36
C ILE A 67 11.79 -19.62 15.34
N GLU A 68 11.44 -19.85 14.06
CA GLU A 68 12.42 -19.96 12.97
C GLU A 68 12.56 -18.68 12.15
N THR A 69 11.93 -17.60 12.59
CA THR A 69 11.98 -16.30 11.91
C THR A 69 11.43 -16.37 10.47
N LYS A 70 10.32 -17.09 10.30
CA LYS A 70 9.71 -17.27 8.97
C LYS A 70 8.31 -16.66 8.94
N PRO A 71 8.05 -15.77 7.97
CA PRO A 71 6.69 -15.28 7.73
C PRO A 71 5.82 -16.32 7.02
N GLN A 72 4.51 -16.06 6.97
CA GLN A 72 3.61 -16.76 6.07
C GLN A 72 4.01 -16.49 4.61
N HIS A 73 3.78 -17.46 3.71
CA HIS A 73 4.11 -17.28 2.30
C HIS A 73 3.16 -16.34 1.57
N PHE A 74 1.87 -16.60 1.73
CA PHE A 74 0.81 -15.84 1.08
C PHE A 74 -0.11 -15.26 2.13
N GLY A 75 -0.44 -13.98 1.94
CA GLY A 75 -1.55 -13.35 2.63
C GLY A 75 -2.89 -13.95 2.22
N SER A 76 -3.93 -13.65 2.96
CA SER A 76 -5.30 -14.14 2.72
C SER A 76 -5.87 -13.71 1.36
N ASN A 77 -5.29 -12.71 0.73
CA ASN A 77 -5.68 -12.16 -0.57
C ASN A 77 -4.69 -12.50 -1.71
N GLY A 78 -3.78 -13.44 -1.50
CA GLY A 78 -2.82 -13.90 -2.50
C GLY A 78 -1.52 -13.10 -2.59
N ALA A 79 -1.32 -12.09 -1.74
CA ALA A 79 -0.07 -11.36 -1.68
C ALA A 79 1.08 -12.28 -1.21
N PHE A 80 2.21 -12.24 -1.92
CA PHE A 80 3.37 -13.07 -1.62
C PHE A 80 4.36 -12.31 -0.72
N VAL A 81 5.04 -13.03 0.16
CA VAL A 81 5.91 -12.47 1.20
C VAL A 81 7.09 -11.64 0.68
N GLU A 82 7.57 -11.94 -0.50
CA GLU A 82 8.66 -11.21 -1.15
C GLU A 82 8.15 -10.08 -2.06
N SER A 83 9.02 -9.45 -2.85
CA SER A 83 8.62 -8.41 -3.81
C SER A 83 7.73 -8.93 -4.93
N ILE A 84 7.07 -8.03 -5.66
CA ILE A 84 6.11 -8.38 -6.72
C ILE A 84 6.73 -9.23 -7.84
N ASN A 85 8.00 -8.99 -8.18
CA ASN A 85 8.70 -9.77 -9.21
C ASN A 85 8.97 -11.20 -8.74
N TYR A 86 9.31 -11.38 -7.46
CA TYR A 86 9.49 -12.70 -6.87
C TYR A 86 8.16 -13.43 -6.64
N ALA A 87 7.06 -12.70 -6.48
CA ALA A 87 5.72 -13.29 -6.50
C ALA A 87 5.42 -13.97 -7.84
N ASP A 88 5.73 -13.30 -8.97
CA ASP A 88 5.56 -13.86 -10.30
C ASP A 88 6.40 -15.13 -10.48
N PHE A 89 7.69 -15.05 -10.18
CA PHE A 89 8.63 -16.17 -10.25
C PHE A 89 8.17 -17.37 -9.40
N ALA A 90 7.77 -17.17 -8.15
CA ALA A 90 7.36 -18.25 -7.26
C ALA A 90 6.03 -18.88 -7.70
N VAL A 91 5.06 -18.08 -8.09
CA VAL A 91 3.71 -18.56 -8.45
C VAL A 91 3.72 -19.25 -9.83
N GLU A 92 4.54 -18.78 -10.76
CA GLU A 92 4.68 -19.38 -12.09
C GLU A 92 5.05 -20.87 -12.03
N GLY A 93 6.07 -21.22 -11.24
CA GLY A 93 6.51 -22.62 -11.09
C GLY A 93 5.37 -23.53 -10.62
N TYR A 94 4.60 -23.09 -9.62
CA TYR A 94 3.43 -23.82 -9.15
C TYR A 94 2.33 -23.93 -10.21
N LEU A 95 2.01 -22.82 -10.90
CA LEU A 95 0.94 -22.83 -11.89
C LEU A 95 1.25 -23.69 -13.11
N LYS A 96 2.52 -23.78 -13.53
CA LYS A 96 2.98 -24.73 -14.55
C LYS A 96 2.74 -26.18 -14.10
N PHE A 97 3.08 -26.53 -12.87
CA PHE A 97 2.82 -27.86 -12.31
C PHE A 97 1.30 -28.16 -12.23
N ARG A 98 0.52 -27.24 -11.69
CA ARG A 98 -0.95 -27.35 -11.60
C ARG A 98 -1.57 -27.54 -12.99
N ARG A 99 -1.09 -26.84 -14.00
CA ARG A 99 -1.54 -27.00 -15.38
C ARG A 99 -1.21 -28.36 -15.92
N ALA A 100 0.04 -28.84 -15.77
CA ALA A 100 0.44 -30.18 -16.19
C ALA A 100 -0.38 -31.27 -15.50
N TRP A 101 -0.73 -31.08 -14.21
CA TRP A 101 -1.65 -31.97 -13.48
C TRP A 101 -3.03 -32.03 -14.15
N LEU A 102 -3.64 -30.88 -14.44
CA LEU A 102 -4.99 -30.83 -15.05
C LEU A 102 -5.04 -31.43 -16.45
N ASP A 103 -3.92 -31.45 -17.16
CA ASP A 103 -3.81 -32.12 -18.48
C ASP A 103 -3.59 -33.63 -18.34
N ALA A 104 -2.97 -34.11 -17.26
CA ALA A 104 -2.56 -35.49 -17.07
C ALA A 104 -3.53 -36.35 -16.23
N PHE A 105 -4.32 -35.72 -15.37
CA PHE A 105 -5.17 -36.39 -14.39
C PHE A 105 -6.62 -35.89 -14.42
N THR A 106 -7.56 -36.76 -14.04
CA THR A 106 -8.97 -36.42 -13.86
C THR A 106 -9.26 -35.91 -12.45
N GLU A 107 -8.41 -36.27 -11.49
CA GLU A 107 -8.47 -35.84 -10.10
C GLU A 107 -8.04 -34.39 -10.01
N LYS A 108 -8.69 -33.64 -9.09
CA LYS A 108 -8.29 -32.26 -8.81
C LYS A 108 -6.97 -32.24 -8.01
N PRO A 109 -6.05 -31.28 -8.31
CA PRO A 109 -4.87 -31.08 -7.48
C PRO A 109 -5.27 -30.61 -6.07
N ALA A 110 -4.33 -30.66 -5.13
CA ALA A 110 -4.50 -30.16 -3.77
C ALA A 110 -4.98 -28.69 -3.74
N PRO A 111 -5.84 -28.33 -2.78
CA PRO A 111 -6.42 -26.99 -2.74
C PRO A 111 -5.40 -25.94 -2.26
N THR A 112 -5.32 -24.82 -2.98
CA THR A 112 -4.46 -23.69 -2.63
C THR A 112 -5.27 -22.40 -2.52
N PRO A 113 -6.17 -22.27 -1.52
CA PRO A 113 -7.14 -21.18 -1.47
C PRO A 113 -6.52 -19.79 -1.34
N ARG A 114 -5.34 -19.64 -0.73
CA ARG A 114 -4.63 -18.35 -0.63
C ARG A 114 -4.17 -17.82 -1.98
N LEU A 115 -3.92 -18.69 -2.95
CA LEU A 115 -3.53 -18.29 -4.30
C LEU A 115 -4.70 -17.77 -5.16
N ALA A 116 -5.94 -17.88 -4.69
CA ALA A 116 -7.11 -17.41 -5.45
C ALA A 116 -7.07 -15.89 -5.75
N GLY A 117 -6.39 -15.10 -4.92
CA GLY A 117 -6.24 -13.65 -5.08
C GLY A 117 -4.97 -13.21 -5.82
N VAL A 118 -4.08 -14.12 -6.20
CA VAL A 118 -2.74 -13.75 -6.71
C VAL A 118 -2.77 -12.92 -8.00
N ALA A 119 -3.74 -13.18 -8.89
CA ALA A 119 -3.90 -12.35 -10.09
C ALA A 119 -4.29 -10.91 -9.73
N ASP A 120 -5.11 -10.74 -8.71
CA ASP A 120 -5.51 -9.41 -8.24
C ASP A 120 -4.33 -8.66 -7.57
N LEU A 121 -3.37 -9.36 -6.95
CA LEU A 121 -2.11 -8.77 -6.51
C LEU A 121 -1.39 -8.07 -7.68
N PHE A 122 -1.16 -8.80 -8.80
CA PHE A 122 -0.48 -8.22 -9.96
C PHE A 122 -1.28 -7.06 -10.57
N ILE A 123 -2.60 -7.22 -10.71
CA ILE A 123 -3.47 -6.19 -11.28
C ILE A 123 -3.51 -4.94 -10.39
N GLN A 124 -3.65 -5.08 -9.07
CA GLN A 124 -3.74 -3.95 -8.15
C GLN A 124 -2.42 -3.18 -8.03
N ASN A 125 -1.29 -3.81 -8.25
CA ASN A 125 0.03 -3.19 -8.26
C ASN A 125 0.44 -2.66 -9.64
N LEU A 126 -0.36 -2.90 -10.68
CA LEU A 126 -0.12 -2.39 -12.04
C LEU A 126 -0.53 -0.92 -12.15
N TYR A 127 0.26 -0.15 -12.87
CA TYR A 127 -0.05 1.20 -13.29
C TYR A 127 -0.05 1.30 -14.82
N PRO A 128 -1.21 1.41 -15.48
CA PRO A 128 -1.28 1.59 -16.92
C PRO A 128 -0.60 2.89 -17.38
N THR A 129 0.06 2.83 -18.53
CA THR A 129 0.65 3.98 -19.20
C THR A 129 0.18 4.01 -20.66
N SER A 130 0.47 5.06 -21.40
CA SER A 130 0.19 5.13 -22.85
C SER A 130 1.03 4.16 -23.68
N ALA A 131 2.13 3.63 -23.13
CA ALA A 131 3.07 2.73 -23.81
C ALA A 131 3.12 1.33 -23.20
N GLY A 132 2.18 0.98 -22.31
CA GLY A 132 2.16 -0.30 -21.60
C GLY A 132 1.75 -0.15 -20.14
N ALA A 133 2.55 -0.66 -19.22
CA ALA A 133 2.29 -0.57 -17.80
C ALA A 133 3.57 -0.60 -16.97
N LEU A 134 3.50 -0.02 -15.77
CA LEU A 134 4.48 -0.14 -14.71
C LEU A 134 3.91 -1.01 -13.58
N SER A 135 4.77 -1.52 -12.72
CA SER A 135 4.42 -2.19 -11.46
C SER A 135 5.10 -1.52 -10.28
N THR A 136 4.53 -1.64 -9.09
CA THR A 136 5.20 -1.17 -7.86
C THR A 136 6.56 -1.89 -7.73
N ASN A 137 7.58 -1.17 -7.25
CA ASN A 137 8.95 -1.66 -7.18
C ASN A 137 9.54 -1.67 -5.76
N PHE A 138 8.71 -1.90 -4.76
CA PHE A 138 9.20 -2.05 -3.38
C PHE A 138 10.06 -3.31 -3.23
N GLY A 139 11.10 -3.22 -2.38
CA GLY A 139 12.08 -4.28 -2.19
C GLY A 139 12.91 -4.51 -3.46
N ASP A 140 13.27 -5.77 -3.75
CA ASP A 140 13.98 -6.15 -4.99
C ASP A 140 13.05 -6.14 -6.22
N GLY A 141 11.97 -5.39 -6.16
CA GLY A 141 11.11 -5.14 -7.31
C GLY A 141 11.75 -4.24 -8.35
N ASN A 142 11.26 -4.31 -9.56
CA ASN A 142 11.56 -3.33 -10.60
C ASN A 142 10.24 -2.76 -11.16
N PRO A 143 10.25 -1.60 -11.78
CA PRO A 143 9.02 -0.96 -12.26
C PRO A 143 8.44 -1.60 -13.53
N THR A 144 9.01 -2.69 -14.04
CA THR A 144 8.43 -3.45 -15.15
C THR A 144 7.26 -4.27 -14.64
N ALA A 145 6.14 -4.30 -15.37
CA ALA A 145 4.97 -5.05 -14.96
C ALA A 145 5.25 -6.56 -14.86
N SER A 146 4.86 -7.18 -13.76
CA SER A 146 5.06 -8.59 -13.45
C SER A 146 3.73 -9.33 -13.39
N GLY A 147 3.73 -10.65 -13.56
CA GLY A 147 2.53 -11.49 -13.41
C GLY A 147 1.91 -11.97 -14.72
N ALA A 148 2.49 -11.65 -15.87
CA ALA A 148 1.95 -12.09 -17.15
C ALA A 148 1.95 -13.62 -17.29
N HIS A 149 3.04 -14.28 -16.90
CA HIS A 149 3.17 -15.74 -16.93
C HIS A 149 2.16 -16.41 -15.99
N ALA A 150 2.03 -15.92 -14.76
CA ALA A 150 1.05 -16.40 -13.81
C ALA A 150 -0.39 -16.28 -14.36
N ILE A 151 -0.76 -15.13 -14.91
CA ILE A 151 -2.10 -14.86 -15.44
C ILE A 151 -2.41 -15.71 -16.68
N VAL A 152 -1.44 -15.95 -17.58
CA VAL A 152 -1.62 -16.86 -18.72
C VAL A 152 -1.88 -18.28 -18.25
N ASN A 153 -1.13 -18.77 -17.26
CA ASN A 153 -1.32 -20.11 -16.70
C ASN A 153 -2.66 -20.25 -15.96
N LEU A 154 -3.11 -19.24 -15.24
CA LEU A 154 -4.45 -19.23 -14.62
C LEU A 154 -5.54 -19.31 -15.68
N TRP A 155 -5.45 -18.50 -16.74
CA TRP A 155 -6.37 -18.53 -17.87
C TRP A 155 -6.42 -19.91 -18.53
N ALA A 156 -5.27 -20.47 -18.83
CA ALA A 156 -5.13 -21.79 -19.46
C ALA A 156 -5.64 -22.94 -18.58
N SER A 157 -5.58 -22.78 -17.25
CA SER A 157 -6.12 -23.74 -16.27
C SER A 157 -7.64 -23.62 -16.04
N GLY A 158 -8.33 -22.75 -16.80
CA GLY A 158 -9.79 -22.59 -16.75
C GLY A 158 -10.30 -21.47 -15.85
N ASP A 159 -9.44 -20.76 -15.13
CA ASP A 159 -9.83 -19.54 -14.41
C ASP A 159 -9.83 -18.35 -15.39
N GLN A 160 -10.94 -18.22 -16.12
CA GLN A 160 -11.07 -17.29 -17.25
C GLN A 160 -11.79 -16.00 -16.85
N GLN A 161 -11.11 -15.15 -16.09
CA GLN A 161 -11.66 -13.86 -15.64
C GLN A 161 -11.43 -12.75 -16.68
N PRO A 162 -12.44 -11.88 -16.96
CA PRO A 162 -12.27 -10.77 -17.92
C PRO A 162 -11.13 -9.82 -17.58
N ARG A 163 -10.82 -9.61 -16.27
CA ARG A 163 -9.73 -8.76 -15.83
C ARG A 163 -8.33 -9.27 -16.23
N TYR A 164 -8.19 -10.58 -16.43
CA TYR A 164 -6.94 -11.17 -16.93
C TYR A 164 -6.66 -10.76 -18.38
N LEU A 165 -7.72 -10.72 -19.20
CA LEU A 165 -7.59 -10.27 -20.58
C LEU A 165 -7.19 -8.80 -20.66
N TRP A 166 -7.80 -7.95 -19.81
CA TRP A 166 -7.42 -6.54 -19.71
C TRP A 166 -5.96 -6.39 -19.29
N TYR A 167 -5.51 -7.15 -18.28
CA TYR A 167 -4.13 -7.14 -17.81
C TYR A 167 -3.15 -7.51 -18.95
N LEU A 168 -3.38 -8.66 -19.58
CA LEU A 168 -2.51 -9.16 -20.66
C LEU A 168 -2.48 -8.21 -21.86
N ASP A 169 -3.60 -7.61 -22.23
CA ASP A 169 -3.63 -6.60 -23.30
C ASP A 169 -2.89 -5.31 -22.93
N THR A 170 -2.83 -4.97 -21.65
CA THR A 170 -2.10 -3.80 -21.15
C THR A 170 -0.59 -4.06 -21.15
N VAL A 171 -0.12 -5.18 -20.59
CA VAL A 171 1.32 -5.45 -20.42
C VAL A 171 2.02 -5.85 -21.71
N LYS A 172 1.32 -6.48 -22.67
CA LYS A 172 1.94 -6.85 -23.96
C LYS A 172 2.49 -5.67 -24.77
N ALA A 173 2.08 -4.45 -24.45
CA ALA A 173 2.56 -3.23 -25.09
C ALA A 173 3.85 -2.68 -24.46
N ASN A 174 4.36 -3.29 -23.39
CA ASN A 174 5.55 -2.81 -22.69
C ASN A 174 6.80 -2.88 -23.59
N PRO A 175 7.51 -1.78 -23.79
CA PRO A 175 8.80 -1.81 -24.47
C PRO A 175 9.82 -2.64 -23.67
N GLY A 176 10.49 -3.57 -24.33
CA GLY A 176 11.55 -4.40 -23.74
C GLY A 176 11.06 -5.51 -22.80
N GLN A 177 9.76 -5.66 -22.61
CA GLN A 177 9.18 -6.81 -21.92
C GLN A 177 8.67 -7.80 -22.97
N ASP A 178 9.38 -8.90 -23.13
CA ASP A 178 8.94 -9.97 -24.04
C ASP A 178 8.10 -10.99 -23.26
N VAL A 179 6.78 -10.82 -23.33
CA VAL A 179 5.85 -11.81 -22.75
C VAL A 179 5.85 -13.14 -23.53
N TRP A 180 6.65 -13.22 -24.59
CA TRP A 180 6.80 -14.36 -25.48
C TRP A 180 8.14 -15.08 -25.30
N ASP A 181 8.98 -14.69 -24.36
CA ASP A 181 10.24 -15.38 -24.04
C ASP A 181 10.02 -16.82 -23.54
N GLU A 182 8.84 -17.10 -22.95
CA GLU A 182 8.40 -18.43 -22.59
C GLU A 182 7.51 -19.03 -23.69
N PRO A 183 7.93 -20.18 -24.34
CA PRO A 183 7.15 -20.80 -25.40
C PRO A 183 5.71 -21.15 -25.01
N GLU A 184 5.46 -21.47 -23.73
CA GLU A 184 4.15 -21.79 -23.20
C GLU A 184 3.19 -20.60 -23.35
N ASN A 185 3.66 -19.37 -23.19
CA ASN A 185 2.84 -18.18 -23.36
C ASN A 185 2.32 -18.06 -24.80
N MET A 186 3.13 -18.42 -25.80
CA MET A 186 2.70 -18.39 -27.21
C MET A 186 1.55 -19.36 -27.48
N VAL A 187 1.58 -20.54 -26.85
CA VAL A 187 0.56 -21.58 -27.04
C VAL A 187 -0.69 -21.30 -26.22
N GLN A 188 -0.52 -20.78 -25.00
CA GLN A 188 -1.60 -20.63 -24.00
C GLN A 188 -2.23 -19.24 -23.99
N TRP A 189 -1.69 -18.29 -24.75
CA TRP A 189 -2.21 -16.92 -24.79
C TRP A 189 -3.68 -16.90 -25.20
N PRO A 190 -4.52 -16.13 -24.50
CA PRO A 190 -5.95 -16.07 -24.82
C PRO A 190 -6.21 -15.70 -26.29
N ALA A 191 -7.11 -16.41 -26.94
CA ALA A 191 -7.47 -16.17 -28.33
C ALA A 191 -7.94 -14.72 -28.56
N ALA A 192 -7.71 -14.17 -29.74
CA ALA A 192 -8.08 -12.80 -30.11
C ALA A 192 -9.58 -12.52 -29.88
N LYS A 193 -10.45 -13.51 -30.12
CA LYS A 193 -11.90 -13.38 -29.85
C LYS A 193 -12.23 -13.19 -28.38
N ALA A 194 -11.51 -13.91 -27.48
CA ALA A 194 -11.67 -13.72 -26.03
C ALA A 194 -11.22 -12.31 -25.62
N ARG A 195 -10.06 -11.86 -26.10
CA ARG A 195 -9.50 -10.55 -25.81
C ARG A 195 -10.35 -9.38 -26.31
N ALA A 196 -11.12 -9.54 -27.38
CA ALA A 196 -12.06 -8.53 -27.85
C ALA A 196 -13.16 -8.21 -26.82
N GLY A 197 -13.36 -9.06 -25.82
CA GLY A 197 -14.24 -8.84 -24.67
C GLY A 197 -13.59 -8.18 -23.48
N ALA A 198 -12.28 -7.87 -23.51
CA ALA A 198 -11.60 -7.14 -22.46
C ALA A 198 -12.20 -5.75 -22.31
N GLY A 199 -12.60 -5.39 -21.08
CA GLY A 199 -13.19 -4.09 -20.78
C GLY A 199 -12.15 -2.95 -20.84
N ARG A 200 -12.61 -1.72 -20.61
CA ARG A 200 -11.73 -0.54 -20.52
C ARG A 200 -10.92 -0.47 -19.21
N GLY A 201 -11.09 -1.44 -18.33
CA GLY A 201 -10.40 -1.58 -17.05
C GLY A 201 -10.68 -2.96 -16.46
N PRO A 202 -10.03 -3.34 -15.35
CA PRO A 202 -10.14 -4.68 -14.78
C PRO A 202 -11.46 -4.95 -14.05
N GLY A 203 -12.30 -3.92 -13.84
CA GLY A 203 -13.53 -4.04 -13.05
C GLY A 203 -13.28 -4.19 -11.54
N LEU A 204 -12.06 -3.94 -11.08
CA LEU A 204 -11.70 -3.94 -9.67
C LEU A 204 -11.86 -2.54 -9.04
N ALA A 205 -11.94 -2.52 -7.71
CA ALA A 205 -11.94 -1.27 -6.95
C ALA A 205 -10.65 -0.46 -7.22
N THR A 206 -10.76 0.86 -7.08
CA THR A 206 -9.64 1.79 -7.26
C THR A 206 -8.74 1.89 -6.02
N SER A 207 -9.11 1.21 -4.95
CA SER A 207 -8.31 1.08 -3.73
C SER A 207 -8.23 -0.39 -3.32
N TRP A 208 -7.06 -0.80 -2.87
CA TRP A 208 -6.77 -2.16 -2.43
C TRP A 208 -5.85 -2.14 -1.23
N ILE A 209 -5.97 -3.14 -0.36
CA ILE A 209 -5.15 -3.31 0.83
C ILE A 209 -4.82 -4.78 1.04
N ASP A 210 -3.57 -5.04 1.35
CA ASP A 210 -3.09 -6.27 1.95
C ASP A 210 -2.64 -6.00 3.39
N ARG A 211 -3.40 -6.55 4.34
CA ARG A 211 -3.13 -6.39 5.77
C ARG A 211 -2.07 -7.35 6.28
N ASP A 212 -1.91 -8.49 5.62
CA ASP A 212 -1.05 -9.57 6.09
C ASP A 212 0.43 -9.22 5.86
N LEU A 213 0.74 -8.64 4.70
CA LEU A 213 2.11 -8.29 4.31
C LEU A 213 2.37 -6.77 4.28
N GLY A 214 1.37 -5.98 4.60
CA GLY A 214 1.50 -4.55 4.83
C GLY A 214 1.66 -3.72 3.55
N SER A 215 0.70 -3.77 2.63
CA SER A 215 0.70 -2.91 1.44
C SER A 215 -0.70 -2.39 1.08
N ALA A 216 -0.76 -1.25 0.40
CA ALA A 216 -2.00 -0.73 -0.15
C ALA A 216 -1.74 0.07 -1.42
N THR A 217 -2.75 0.09 -2.31
CA THR A 217 -2.76 0.95 -3.49
C THR A 217 -4.04 1.76 -3.54
N MET A 218 -3.95 2.99 -4.00
CA MET A 218 -5.08 3.87 -4.29
C MET A 218 -4.84 4.57 -5.63
N ARG A 219 -5.88 4.71 -6.43
CA ARG A 219 -5.79 5.37 -7.75
C ARG A 219 -7.03 6.19 -8.05
N SER A 220 -6.86 7.26 -8.83
CA SER A 220 -8.02 8.08 -9.25
C SER A 220 -8.91 7.35 -10.26
N SER A 221 -8.33 6.51 -11.09
CA SER A 221 -9.00 5.62 -12.05
C SER A 221 -8.05 4.54 -12.56
N TRP A 222 -8.51 3.68 -13.48
CA TRP A 222 -7.70 2.71 -14.20
C TRP A 222 -7.16 3.24 -15.55
N ALA A 223 -7.32 4.53 -15.83
CA ALA A 223 -6.83 5.14 -17.07
C ALA A 223 -5.31 5.42 -17.00
N PRO A 224 -4.60 5.47 -18.16
CA PRO A 224 -3.16 5.72 -18.22
C PRO A 224 -2.71 7.09 -17.66
N ASP A 225 -3.61 8.06 -17.56
CA ASP A 225 -3.36 9.38 -16.99
C ASP A 225 -3.73 9.51 -15.51
N ALA A 226 -4.15 8.41 -14.89
CA ALA A 226 -4.55 8.40 -13.48
C ALA A 226 -3.42 8.82 -12.54
N THR A 227 -3.80 9.28 -11.36
CA THR A 227 -2.91 9.35 -10.21
C THR A 227 -2.93 8.01 -9.50
N PHE A 228 -1.76 7.49 -9.15
CA PHE A 228 -1.57 6.23 -8.45
C PHE A 228 -0.65 6.44 -7.24
N LEU A 229 -1.11 6.01 -6.08
CA LEU A 229 -0.36 5.98 -4.83
C LEU A 229 -0.26 4.53 -4.36
N ALA A 230 0.96 4.07 -4.10
CA ALA A 230 1.17 2.81 -3.40
C ALA A 230 1.93 3.05 -2.09
N VAL A 231 1.58 2.27 -1.07
CA VAL A 231 2.10 2.36 0.30
C VAL A 231 2.62 1.01 0.72
N ARG A 232 3.79 0.99 1.37
CA ARG A 232 4.38 -0.19 1.96
C ARG A 232 4.69 0.06 3.44
N SER A 233 4.27 -0.86 4.31
CA SER A 233 4.67 -0.93 5.72
C SER A 233 4.61 -2.37 6.18
N GLY A 234 5.55 -3.17 5.69
CA GLY A 234 5.72 -4.59 6.00
C GLY A 234 6.88 -4.82 6.96
N PHE A 235 7.80 -5.64 6.55
CA PHE A 235 9.00 -6.03 7.31
C PHE A 235 10.14 -6.41 6.36
N THR A 236 11.38 -6.35 6.85
CA THR A 236 12.54 -6.93 6.15
C THR A 236 12.49 -8.45 6.23
N TRP A 237 12.53 -9.09 5.09
CA TRP A 237 12.73 -10.52 4.94
C TRP A 237 13.19 -10.72 3.49
N ASN A 238 13.71 -11.85 3.12
CA ASN A 238 14.25 -12.12 1.79
C ASN A 238 13.62 -11.26 0.65
N HIS A 239 14.43 -10.50 -0.08
CA HIS A 239 14.02 -9.57 -1.14
C HIS A 239 13.15 -8.36 -0.71
N ASN A 240 12.97 -8.12 0.57
CA ASN A 240 12.36 -6.91 1.11
C ASN A 240 13.43 -5.96 1.66
N HIS A 241 13.15 -4.67 1.59
CA HIS A 241 14.04 -3.61 2.07
C HIS A 241 13.57 -3.03 3.40
N ALA A 242 14.38 -2.16 4.01
CA ALA A 242 14.03 -1.41 5.20
C ALA A 242 13.15 -0.20 4.84
N ASP A 243 11.98 -0.46 4.29
CA ASP A 243 11.07 0.49 3.63
C ASP A 243 9.74 0.70 4.37
N ALA A 244 9.62 0.23 5.63
CA ALA A 244 8.38 0.35 6.37
C ALA A 244 7.93 1.81 6.53
N GLY A 245 6.72 2.12 6.06
CA GLY A 245 6.16 3.46 5.97
C GLY A 245 6.50 4.21 4.68
N SER A 246 7.11 3.55 3.68
CA SER A 246 7.41 4.14 2.37
C SER A 246 6.17 4.23 1.46
N PHE A 247 6.27 5.07 0.44
CA PHE A 247 5.24 5.24 -0.59
C PHE A 247 5.84 5.70 -1.91
N ILE A 248 5.10 5.47 -3.00
CA ILE A 248 5.38 6.01 -4.33
C ILE A 248 4.15 6.73 -4.86
N LEU A 249 4.36 7.74 -5.72
CA LEU A 249 3.28 8.49 -6.37
C LEU A 249 3.58 8.66 -7.85
N TRP A 250 2.69 8.14 -8.70
CA TRP A 250 2.78 8.24 -10.14
C TRP A 250 1.58 8.99 -10.71
N HIS A 251 1.78 9.67 -11.82
CA HIS A 251 0.73 10.48 -12.46
C HIS A 251 0.99 10.63 -13.96
N LYS A 252 -0.07 10.64 -14.77
CA LYS A 252 0.00 10.78 -16.23
C LYS A 252 1.03 9.85 -16.91
N GLY A 253 1.02 8.58 -16.51
CA GLY A 253 1.92 7.57 -17.06
C GLY A 253 3.40 7.74 -16.67
N LYS A 254 3.72 8.58 -15.68
CA LYS A 254 5.09 8.87 -15.23
C LYS A 254 5.25 8.64 -13.73
N GLN A 255 6.42 8.15 -13.38
CA GLN A 255 6.89 8.10 -12.00
C GLN A 255 7.28 9.53 -11.58
N LEU A 256 6.79 9.98 -10.43
CA LEU A 256 7.11 11.29 -9.85
C LEU A 256 7.83 11.15 -8.51
N LEU A 257 7.18 10.52 -7.53
CA LEU A 257 7.81 10.14 -6.28
C LEU A 257 8.06 8.65 -6.35
N ILE A 258 9.32 8.26 -6.17
CA ILE A 258 9.82 6.94 -6.51
C ILE A 258 10.35 6.20 -5.27
N ASP A 259 10.48 4.90 -5.39
CA ASP A 259 11.43 4.11 -4.62
C ASP A 259 12.77 4.11 -5.36
N SER A 260 13.90 4.03 -4.66
CA SER A 260 15.22 3.98 -5.31
C SER A 260 15.47 2.65 -6.04
N GLY A 261 14.59 1.66 -5.88
CA GLY A 261 14.71 0.35 -6.51
C GLY A 261 15.82 -0.50 -5.91
N ASN A 262 16.60 -1.16 -6.76
CA ASN A 262 17.65 -2.09 -6.33
C ASN A 262 18.87 -2.09 -7.27
N ALA A 263 19.85 -2.93 -6.96
CA ALA A 263 21.01 -3.23 -7.80
C ALA A 263 21.36 -4.72 -7.77
N SER A 264 22.30 -5.13 -8.60
CA SER A 264 22.84 -6.49 -8.52
C SER A 264 23.38 -6.79 -7.11
N TYR A 265 23.10 -7.98 -6.59
CA TYR A 265 23.59 -8.48 -5.29
C TYR A 265 25.11 -8.52 -5.15
N ALA A 266 25.83 -8.52 -6.27
CA ALA A 266 27.29 -8.45 -6.31
C ALA A 266 27.83 -7.01 -6.06
N ARG A 267 26.97 -6.00 -6.09
CA ARG A 267 27.34 -4.61 -5.87
C ARG A 267 27.27 -4.25 -4.38
N PRO A 268 28.30 -3.60 -3.83
CA PRO A 268 28.28 -3.18 -2.42
C PRO A 268 27.17 -2.15 -2.11
N GLU A 269 26.68 -1.43 -3.13
CA GLU A 269 25.58 -0.46 -3.01
C GLU A 269 24.23 -1.16 -2.72
N TYR A 270 24.08 -2.44 -3.06
CA TYR A 270 22.87 -3.20 -2.74
C TYR A 270 22.62 -3.20 -1.23
N ASP A 271 23.58 -3.69 -0.43
CA ASP A 271 23.48 -3.69 1.02
C ASP A 271 23.75 -2.31 1.64
N GLY A 272 24.62 -1.50 1.05
CA GLY A 272 25.05 -0.21 1.57
C GLY A 272 24.05 0.93 1.36
N TYR A 273 23.15 0.83 0.38
CA TYR A 273 22.20 1.87 0.05
C TYR A 273 20.80 1.33 -0.21
N TYR A 274 20.58 0.51 -1.26
CA TYR A 274 19.24 0.18 -1.72
C TYR A 274 18.36 -0.50 -0.67
N ARG A 275 18.93 -1.38 0.14
CA ARG A 275 18.21 -2.03 1.24
C ARG A 275 18.00 -1.15 2.47
N GLN A 276 18.69 -0.01 2.55
CA GLN A 276 18.67 0.85 3.73
C GLN A 276 17.50 1.84 3.66
N SER A 277 16.95 2.20 4.81
CA SER A 277 15.84 3.17 4.91
C SER A 277 16.12 4.51 4.21
N VAL A 278 17.39 4.87 4.05
CA VAL A 278 17.78 6.11 3.35
C VAL A 278 17.44 6.10 1.86
N ALA A 279 17.21 4.93 1.27
CA ALA A 279 16.83 4.77 -0.13
C ALA A 279 15.31 4.85 -0.38
N HIS A 280 14.51 5.11 0.66
CA HIS A 280 13.05 5.04 0.60
C HIS A 280 12.39 6.32 1.12
N ASN A 281 11.11 6.52 0.78
CA ASN A 281 10.31 7.67 1.20
C ASN A 281 9.80 7.53 2.65
N VAL A 282 10.70 7.48 3.60
CA VAL A 282 10.41 7.28 5.03
C VAL A 282 10.85 8.47 5.87
N VAL A 283 10.58 8.43 7.18
CA VAL A 283 11.17 9.36 8.14
C VAL A 283 12.29 8.66 8.90
N THR A 284 13.43 9.36 9.03
CA THR A 284 14.56 8.94 9.86
C THR A 284 14.70 9.83 11.09
N LEU A 285 15.36 9.33 12.12
CA LEU A 285 15.79 10.04 13.31
C LEU A 285 17.30 9.93 13.42
N ASP A 286 18.03 11.05 13.32
CA ASP A 286 19.48 11.09 13.21
C ASP A 286 20.03 10.14 12.11
N GLY A 287 19.34 10.11 10.95
CA GLY A 287 19.67 9.24 9.83
C GLY A 287 19.35 7.75 10.02
N LYS A 288 18.71 7.37 11.15
CA LYS A 288 18.37 5.99 11.48
C LYS A 288 16.87 5.75 11.34
N ALA A 289 16.52 4.55 10.92
CA ALA A 289 15.14 4.08 10.89
C ALA A 289 15.11 2.56 11.09
N GLU A 290 14.55 1.79 10.16
CA GLU A 290 14.52 0.34 10.20
C GLU A 290 15.94 -0.22 9.96
N PRO A 291 16.47 -1.12 10.81
CA PRO A 291 17.74 -1.76 10.54
C PRO A 291 17.62 -2.80 9.42
N ALA A 292 18.45 -2.69 8.39
CA ALA A 292 18.53 -3.64 7.29
C ALA A 292 19.70 -4.65 7.42
N SER A 293 20.29 -4.75 8.59
CA SER A 293 21.48 -5.57 8.84
C SER A 293 21.21 -7.07 8.79
N ASN A 294 19.97 -7.49 9.07
CA ASN A 294 19.55 -8.88 8.97
C ASN A 294 18.32 -9.02 8.10
N THR A 295 18.49 -9.68 6.97
CA THR A 295 17.45 -9.89 5.97
C THR A 295 16.27 -10.72 6.49
N TYR A 296 16.47 -11.57 7.50
CA TYR A 296 15.48 -12.56 7.94
C TYR A 296 14.82 -12.27 9.28
N ASP A 297 15.28 -11.27 10.03
CA ASP A 297 14.76 -11.01 11.37
C ASP A 297 13.55 -10.07 11.42
N GLY A 298 13.28 -9.34 10.34
CA GLY A 298 12.25 -8.31 10.31
C GLY A 298 10.82 -8.83 10.56
N SER A 299 10.56 -10.10 10.23
CA SER A 299 9.26 -10.74 10.44
C SER A 299 8.85 -10.86 11.91
N HIS A 300 9.77 -10.74 12.86
CA HIS A 300 9.45 -10.69 14.30
C HIS A 300 8.73 -9.41 14.71
N PHE A 301 8.96 -8.33 14.02
CA PHE A 301 8.44 -7.00 14.34
C PHE A 301 7.80 -6.37 13.10
N PRO A 302 6.73 -6.96 12.56
CA PRO A 302 6.16 -6.48 11.32
C PRO A 302 5.53 -5.09 11.48
N GLY A 303 5.63 -4.29 10.43
CA GLY A 303 4.78 -3.15 10.22
C GLY A 303 3.37 -3.60 9.78
N ARG A 304 2.48 -2.63 9.55
CA ARG A 304 1.11 -2.88 9.10
C ARG A 304 0.62 -1.77 8.20
N VAL A 305 -0.25 -2.14 7.28
CA VAL A 305 -1.14 -1.20 6.61
C VAL A 305 -2.57 -1.60 6.95
N ASP A 306 -3.40 -0.64 7.37
CA ASP A 306 -4.76 -0.91 7.82
C ASP A 306 -5.70 0.29 7.57
N HIS A 307 -6.96 0.14 7.94
CA HIS A 307 -7.98 1.20 7.94
C HIS A 307 -8.16 1.87 6.56
N LEU A 308 -8.26 1.06 5.51
CA LEU A 308 -8.59 1.57 4.19
C LEU A 308 -10.05 2.02 4.14
N VAL A 309 -10.27 3.30 3.92
CA VAL A 309 -11.58 3.90 3.61
C VAL A 309 -11.57 4.40 2.18
N ASP A 310 -12.54 4.00 1.36
CA ASP A 310 -12.75 4.55 0.01
C ASP A 310 -14.20 5.03 -0.12
N ALA A 311 -14.38 6.34 -0.21
CA ALA A 311 -15.65 7.01 -0.44
C ALA A 311 -15.59 7.87 -1.70
N GLY A 312 -14.97 7.34 -2.75
CA GLY A 312 -14.84 7.97 -4.05
C GLY A 312 -13.73 9.03 -4.07
N ASP A 313 -14.08 10.29 -3.89
CA ASP A 313 -13.13 11.42 -3.87
C ASP A 313 -12.51 11.69 -2.49
N LEU A 314 -12.88 10.92 -1.47
CA LEU A 314 -12.17 10.84 -0.19
C LEU A 314 -11.72 9.42 0.05
N ARG A 315 -10.41 9.23 0.21
CA ARG A 315 -9.79 7.95 0.56
C ARG A 315 -8.83 8.13 1.72
N PHE A 316 -8.70 7.10 2.51
CA PHE A 316 -7.79 7.10 3.64
C PHE A 316 -7.15 5.72 3.79
N VAL A 317 -5.88 5.69 4.15
CA VAL A 317 -5.18 4.48 4.61
C VAL A 317 -4.15 4.87 5.68
N TRP A 318 -3.95 3.96 6.63
CA TRP A 318 -3.02 4.13 7.74
C TRP A 318 -1.94 3.06 7.70
N ALA A 319 -0.70 3.46 7.95
CA ALA A 319 0.47 2.61 8.03
C ALA A 319 1.15 2.75 9.41
N ASP A 320 1.40 1.63 10.06
CA ASP A 320 2.21 1.52 11.28
C ASP A 320 3.56 0.93 10.92
N ALA A 321 4.59 1.74 10.99
CA ALA A 321 5.97 1.34 10.78
C ALA A 321 6.74 1.19 12.11
N THR A 322 6.05 1.18 13.25
CA THR A 322 6.70 1.16 14.58
C THR A 322 7.47 -0.13 14.82
N GLY A 323 6.87 -1.29 14.52
CA GLY A 323 7.50 -2.59 14.73
C GLY A 323 8.89 -2.69 14.09
N PRO A 324 9.02 -2.52 12.76
CA PRO A 324 10.32 -2.58 12.07
C PRO A 324 11.32 -1.53 12.58
N ASN A 325 10.82 -0.39 13.04
CA ASN A 325 11.63 0.72 13.53
C ASN A 325 11.79 0.78 15.06
N ALA A 326 11.41 -0.28 15.78
CA ALA A 326 11.34 -0.29 17.26
C ALA A 326 12.68 -0.04 17.96
N SER A 327 13.80 -0.24 17.29
CA SER A 327 15.14 0.12 17.81
C SER A 327 15.36 1.64 17.93
N THR A 328 14.65 2.44 17.14
CA THR A 328 14.82 3.90 17.03
C THR A 328 13.57 4.64 17.48
N PHE A 329 12.39 4.14 17.15
CA PHE A 329 11.12 4.81 17.39
C PHE A 329 10.25 4.08 18.41
N GLU A 330 9.66 4.83 19.34
CA GLU A 330 8.54 4.37 20.18
C GLU A 330 7.23 4.35 19.37
N ARG A 331 7.10 5.27 18.39
CA ARG A 331 5.95 5.37 17.48
C ARG A 331 6.39 5.93 16.14
N LYS A 332 5.97 5.26 15.07
CA LYS A 332 6.20 5.70 13.69
C LYS A 332 4.98 5.38 12.85
N TYR A 333 4.00 6.29 12.85
CA TYR A 333 2.76 6.16 12.09
C TYR A 333 2.77 7.09 10.90
N ARG A 334 2.20 6.64 9.78
CA ARG A 334 1.95 7.42 8.59
C ARG A 334 0.54 7.17 8.08
N SER A 335 -0.18 8.22 7.76
CA SER A 335 -1.50 8.15 7.14
C SER A 335 -1.53 8.91 5.83
N PHE A 336 -2.36 8.45 4.92
CA PHE A 336 -2.61 9.10 3.64
C PHE A 336 -4.09 9.44 3.58
N LEU A 337 -4.41 10.72 3.49
CA LEU A 337 -5.77 11.20 3.31
C LEU A 337 -5.86 11.88 1.93
N TRP A 338 -6.52 11.22 1.00
CA TRP A 338 -6.69 11.69 -0.36
C TRP A 338 -8.06 12.35 -0.51
N ILE A 339 -8.10 13.65 -0.85
CA ILE A 339 -9.31 14.45 -1.01
C ILE A 339 -9.26 15.12 -2.38
N GLY A 340 -10.11 14.69 -3.31
CA GLY A 340 -10.13 15.20 -4.67
C GLY A 340 -8.78 15.11 -5.37
N ASP A 341 -8.15 16.27 -5.62
CA ASP A 341 -6.83 16.35 -6.27
C ASP A 341 -5.65 16.53 -5.29
N THR A 342 -5.89 16.37 -3.98
CA THR A 342 -4.88 16.57 -2.93
C THR A 342 -4.72 15.31 -2.09
N ILE A 343 -3.49 14.88 -1.87
CA ILE A 343 -3.14 13.81 -0.94
C ILE A 343 -2.36 14.43 0.22
N LEU A 344 -2.85 14.27 1.44
CA LEU A 344 -2.14 14.64 2.65
C LEU A 344 -1.39 13.42 3.18
N VAL A 345 -0.06 13.51 3.27
CA VAL A 345 0.79 12.55 3.99
C VAL A 345 0.99 13.07 5.40
N ILE A 346 0.61 12.25 6.37
CA ILE A 346 0.51 12.66 7.78
C ILE A 346 1.33 11.70 8.61
N ASP A 347 2.40 12.19 9.24
CA ASP A 347 3.24 11.40 10.13
C ASP A 347 3.00 11.78 11.60
N ASP A 348 2.97 10.78 12.48
CA ASP A 348 3.01 10.92 13.93
C ASP A 348 4.17 10.09 14.48
N LEU A 349 5.16 10.79 15.02
CA LEU A 349 6.47 10.26 15.29
C LEU A 349 6.88 10.50 16.74
N LYS A 350 7.44 9.47 17.37
CA LYS A 350 8.12 9.56 18.66
C LYS A 350 9.34 8.65 18.69
N GLY A 351 10.51 9.23 18.92
CA GLY A 351 11.76 8.49 19.16
C GLY A 351 11.91 8.09 20.63
N TRP A 352 12.75 7.11 20.89
CA TRP A 352 13.17 6.77 22.27
C TRP A 352 14.03 7.85 22.88
N GLN A 353 14.78 8.57 22.05
CA GLN A 353 15.66 9.67 22.44
C GLN A 353 15.38 10.89 21.57
N PRO A 354 15.63 12.11 22.07
CA PRO A 354 15.61 13.29 21.22
C PRO A 354 16.64 13.20 20.11
N GLY A 355 16.26 13.61 18.89
CA GLY A 355 17.11 13.63 17.72
C GLY A 355 16.55 14.52 16.62
N GLN A 356 17.22 14.58 15.48
CA GLN A 356 16.82 15.30 14.30
C GLN A 356 15.94 14.41 13.42
N PHE A 357 14.66 14.75 13.29
CA PHE A 357 13.76 14.06 12.36
C PHE A 357 13.96 14.58 10.93
N GLU A 358 14.04 13.65 9.97
CA GLU A 358 14.19 13.93 8.55
C GLU A 358 13.16 13.15 7.74
N TRP A 359 12.34 13.85 6.96
CA TRP A 359 11.38 13.28 6.02
C TRP A 359 12.02 13.20 4.64
N LEU A 360 12.23 11.97 4.12
CA LEU A 360 12.92 11.70 2.87
C LEU A 360 11.95 11.65 1.70
N LEU A 361 12.35 12.21 0.56
CA LEU A 361 11.56 12.24 -0.67
C LEU A 361 12.43 11.97 -1.89
N HIS A 362 12.31 10.77 -2.43
CA HIS A 362 12.94 10.34 -3.68
C HIS A 362 12.03 10.71 -4.85
N TYR A 363 12.60 11.19 -5.93
CA TYR A 363 11.85 11.67 -7.07
C TYR A 363 12.54 11.36 -8.40
N GLU A 364 11.74 11.30 -9.46
CA GLU A 364 12.20 11.18 -10.85
C GLU A 364 11.96 12.50 -11.58
N GLY A 365 12.94 12.90 -12.41
CA GLY A 365 12.89 14.13 -13.16
C GLY A 365 13.55 15.32 -12.44
N GLU A 366 12.95 16.50 -12.49
CA GLU A 366 13.48 17.73 -11.91
C GLU A 366 12.66 18.19 -10.70
N ALA A 367 13.34 18.58 -9.61
CA ALA A 367 12.72 19.22 -8.46
C ALA A 367 13.09 20.71 -8.43
N LYS A 368 12.08 21.57 -8.31
CA LYS A 368 12.27 23.04 -8.19
C LYS A 368 11.49 23.57 -7.01
N ARG A 369 12.15 24.36 -6.17
CA ARG A 369 11.52 25.01 -5.03
C ARG A 369 11.13 26.45 -5.39
N GLN A 370 9.90 26.82 -5.00
CA GLN A 370 9.43 28.20 -5.02
C GLN A 370 8.67 28.49 -3.73
N GLY A 371 9.25 29.29 -2.87
CA GLY A 371 8.73 29.52 -1.51
C GLY A 371 8.64 28.25 -0.71
N GLN A 372 7.44 27.88 -0.28
CA GLN A 372 7.16 26.67 0.49
C GLN A 372 6.75 25.48 -0.39
N VAL A 373 6.70 25.63 -1.70
CA VAL A 373 6.29 24.60 -2.65
C VAL A 373 7.50 24.05 -3.38
N ILE A 374 7.60 22.73 -3.41
CA ILE A 374 8.56 22.00 -4.22
C ILE A 374 7.76 21.35 -5.36
N THR A 375 8.10 21.67 -6.60
CA THR A 375 7.49 21.03 -7.77
C THR A 375 8.44 19.98 -8.31
N VAL A 376 8.02 18.74 -8.34
CA VAL A 376 8.69 17.63 -9.02
C VAL A 376 8.02 17.46 -10.37
N LYS A 377 8.82 17.44 -11.45
CA LYS A 377 8.34 17.34 -12.82
C LYS A 377 9.08 16.27 -13.60
N ASN A 378 8.33 15.39 -14.25
CA ASN A 378 8.84 14.37 -15.16
C ASN A 378 8.00 14.36 -16.45
N GLY A 379 8.54 14.98 -17.54
CA GLY A 379 7.82 15.18 -18.78
C GLY A 379 6.58 16.07 -18.59
N GLU A 380 5.42 15.57 -18.97
CA GLU A 380 4.12 16.26 -18.83
C GLU A 380 3.50 16.12 -17.41
N ALA A 381 4.03 15.22 -16.60
CA ALA A 381 3.55 15.01 -15.25
C ALA A 381 4.29 15.90 -14.25
N GLU A 382 3.55 16.38 -13.26
CA GLU A 382 4.16 17.09 -12.13
C GLU A 382 3.38 16.83 -10.85
N VAL A 383 4.04 17.01 -9.71
CA VAL A 383 3.41 17.06 -8.39
C VAL A 383 3.97 18.23 -7.59
N ALA A 384 3.08 19.02 -7.02
CA ALA A 384 3.45 20.02 -6.04
C ALA A 384 3.50 19.38 -4.66
N VAL A 385 4.65 19.45 -4.01
CA VAL A 385 4.91 18.97 -2.64
C VAL A 385 4.97 20.18 -1.73
N ARG A 386 4.02 20.29 -0.81
CA ARG A 386 3.92 21.43 0.10
C ARG A 386 3.90 20.95 1.55
N PRO A 387 5.00 21.08 2.29
CA PRO A 387 4.99 20.90 3.74
C PRO A 387 4.06 21.93 4.40
N LEU A 388 3.15 21.43 5.22
CA LEU A 388 2.16 22.23 5.93
C LEU A 388 2.42 22.26 7.44
N PHE A 389 3.10 21.23 7.94
CA PHE A 389 3.52 21.11 9.32
C PHE A 389 4.68 20.10 9.42
N PRO A 390 5.82 20.40 10.05
CA PRO A 390 6.31 21.76 10.30
C PRO A 390 6.48 22.57 9.01
N GLU A 391 6.44 23.90 9.08
CA GLU A 391 6.50 24.79 7.91
C GLU A 391 7.92 24.85 7.31
N THR A 392 8.03 24.91 5.97
CA THR A 392 9.34 25.04 5.30
C THR A 392 9.93 26.42 5.46
N LEU A 393 11.27 26.48 5.49
CA LEU A 393 12.00 27.74 5.39
C LEU A 393 11.66 28.46 4.08
N PRO A 394 11.38 29.76 4.10
CA PRO A 394 11.27 30.58 2.88
C PRO A 394 12.60 30.63 2.13
N ASP A 395 12.55 30.83 0.81
CA ASP A 395 13.75 30.85 -0.05
C ASP A 395 14.74 31.96 0.29
N ALA A 396 14.30 33.06 0.89
CA ALA A 396 15.11 34.24 1.11
C ALA A 396 15.58 34.34 2.57
N GLY A 397 16.86 34.14 2.79
CA GLY A 397 17.64 34.87 3.78
C GLY A 397 17.40 34.57 5.28
N LEU A 398 16.60 33.56 5.65
CA LEU A 398 16.59 33.14 7.04
C LEU A 398 17.86 32.33 7.36
N PRO A 399 18.43 32.49 8.54
CA PRO A 399 19.56 31.66 8.98
C PRO A 399 19.22 30.17 8.85
N THR A 400 20.17 29.38 8.40
CA THR A 400 20.00 27.92 8.20
C THR A 400 19.79 27.16 9.49
N ASP A 401 20.00 27.78 10.62
CA ASP A 401 19.86 27.27 11.99
C ASP A 401 18.60 27.78 12.70
N TYR A 402 17.67 28.43 11.98
CA TYR A 402 16.42 28.92 12.59
C TYR A 402 15.55 27.72 13.03
N PRO A 403 15.36 27.48 14.33
CA PRO A 403 14.91 26.18 14.83
C PRO A 403 13.41 25.91 14.68
N GLU A 404 12.63 26.92 14.32
CA GLU A 404 11.16 26.82 14.27
C GLU A 404 10.64 26.47 12.86
N LEU A 405 11.50 26.43 11.85
CA LEU A 405 11.11 26.19 10.47
C LEU A 405 11.76 24.94 9.91
N LEU A 406 11.02 24.24 9.03
CA LEU A 406 11.49 23.05 8.35
C LEU A 406 12.64 23.40 7.39
N ARG A 407 13.76 22.72 7.53
CA ARG A 407 14.93 22.89 6.67
C ARG A 407 14.89 21.89 5.52
N LEU A 408 15.12 22.38 4.30
CA LEU A 408 15.22 21.54 3.11
C LEU A 408 16.69 21.41 2.68
N THR A 409 17.14 20.17 2.49
CA THR A 409 18.47 19.82 1.96
C THR A 409 18.36 18.70 0.94
N GLU A 410 19.38 18.54 0.10
CA GLU A 410 19.51 17.40 -0.80
C GLU A 410 20.33 16.28 -0.16
N GLY A 411 19.91 15.04 -0.39
CA GLY A 411 20.68 13.84 -0.14
C GLY A 411 21.29 13.30 -1.44
N LYS A 412 22.31 12.48 -1.29
CA LYS A 412 22.91 11.72 -2.39
C LYS A 412 22.29 10.33 -2.42
N GLY A 413 21.52 10.06 -3.45
CA GLY A 413 20.95 8.74 -3.71
C GLY A 413 21.55 8.14 -4.98
N LEU A 414 21.14 6.91 -5.27
CA LEU A 414 21.57 6.11 -6.41
C LEU A 414 20.34 5.73 -7.24
N LYS A 415 20.55 5.62 -8.55
CA LYS A 415 19.50 5.32 -9.50
C LYS A 415 19.22 3.81 -9.57
N ASP A 416 17.96 3.45 -9.75
CA ASP A 416 17.51 2.08 -9.88
C ASP A 416 18.31 1.33 -10.97
N HIS A 417 18.85 0.15 -10.64
CA HIS A 417 19.70 -0.70 -11.48
C HIS A 417 20.95 -0.02 -12.08
N ALA A 418 21.26 1.21 -11.65
CA ALA A 418 22.40 1.98 -12.12
C ALA A 418 23.17 2.64 -10.96
N PRO A 419 23.82 1.86 -10.08
CA PRO A 419 24.45 2.36 -8.86
C PRO A 419 25.62 3.34 -9.10
N ASP A 420 26.10 3.43 -10.31
CA ASP A 420 27.13 4.41 -10.72
C ASP A 420 26.53 5.77 -11.12
N GLU A 421 25.20 5.88 -11.22
CA GLU A 421 24.47 7.11 -11.52
C GLU A 421 23.83 7.69 -10.25
N ALA A 422 24.00 9.00 -10.05
CA ALA A 422 23.39 9.68 -8.93
C ALA A 422 21.90 9.96 -9.20
N GLN A 423 21.06 9.67 -8.20
CA GLN A 423 19.65 10.06 -8.14
C GLN A 423 19.44 10.86 -6.85
N PRO A 424 19.50 12.20 -6.87
CA PRO A 424 19.34 12.99 -5.66
C PRO A 424 17.93 12.83 -5.08
N TYR A 425 17.82 13.00 -3.77
CA TYR A 425 16.56 13.03 -3.04
C TYR A 425 16.52 14.24 -2.10
N LEU A 426 15.32 14.63 -1.69
CA LEU A 426 15.13 15.74 -0.77
C LEU A 426 15.03 15.24 0.67
N ARG A 427 15.59 16.00 1.61
CA ARG A 427 15.44 15.84 3.06
C ARG A 427 14.75 17.06 3.65
N LEU A 428 13.60 16.84 4.25
CA LEU A 428 12.84 17.84 4.98
C LEU A 428 13.12 17.61 6.46
N GLN A 429 13.98 18.44 7.06
CA GLN A 429 14.42 18.30 8.44
C GLN A 429 13.47 19.08 9.36
N ALA A 430 12.92 18.44 10.38
CA ALA A 430 12.11 19.09 11.40
C ALA A 430 12.94 20.09 12.21
N PRO A 431 12.34 21.14 12.77
CA PRO A 431 13.08 22.11 13.58
C PRO A 431 13.59 21.48 14.89
N GLY A 432 14.85 21.76 15.17
CA GLY A 432 15.50 21.41 16.44
C GLY A 432 15.70 19.90 16.68
N VAL A 433 16.13 19.59 17.87
CA VAL A 433 16.30 18.25 18.41
C VAL A 433 15.15 17.97 19.38
N THR A 434 14.34 16.95 19.09
CA THR A 434 13.16 16.61 19.87
C THR A 434 12.92 15.10 19.87
N ASP A 435 12.19 14.60 20.88
CA ASP A 435 11.78 13.19 20.95
C ASP A 435 10.53 12.90 20.13
N ARG A 436 9.77 13.93 19.71
CA ARG A 436 8.52 13.77 18.97
C ARG A 436 8.29 14.88 17.96
N THR A 437 7.64 14.55 16.87
CA THR A 437 7.18 15.51 15.87
C THR A 437 6.00 14.94 15.06
N LYS A 438 5.34 15.81 14.32
CA LYS A 438 4.40 15.43 13.26
C LYS A 438 4.88 16.06 11.94
N PHE A 439 4.55 15.40 10.83
CA PHE A 439 4.62 16.03 9.51
C PHE A 439 3.22 16.00 8.89
N VAL A 440 2.86 17.05 8.19
CA VAL A 440 1.71 17.09 7.27
C VAL A 440 2.21 17.69 5.97
N VAL A 441 2.25 16.88 4.93
CA VAL A 441 2.74 17.27 3.60
C VAL A 441 1.62 17.07 2.59
N ALA A 442 1.26 18.13 1.87
CA ALA A 442 0.29 18.05 0.79
C ALA A 442 1.00 17.72 -0.54
N LEU A 443 0.53 16.68 -1.22
CA LEU A 443 0.91 16.29 -2.56
C LEU A 443 -0.25 16.65 -3.49
N THR A 444 0.02 17.46 -4.52
CA THR A 444 -1.00 17.88 -5.48
C THR A 444 -0.52 17.57 -6.89
N PRO A 445 -0.89 16.40 -7.47
CA PRO A 445 -0.64 16.10 -8.87
C PRO A 445 -1.38 17.08 -9.79
N ASN A 446 -0.80 17.44 -10.92
CA ASN A 446 -1.41 18.38 -11.85
C ASN A 446 -2.60 17.75 -12.61
N GLY A 447 -3.80 17.98 -12.12
CA GLY A 447 -5.05 17.41 -12.66
C GLY A 447 -6.11 18.43 -13.05
N GLY A 448 -5.78 19.70 -13.14
CA GLY A 448 -6.77 20.78 -13.40
C GLY A 448 -6.38 22.08 -12.73
N ALA A 449 -7.35 22.92 -12.34
CA ALA A 449 -7.05 24.10 -11.53
C ALA A 449 -6.50 23.65 -10.18
N ALA A 450 -5.29 24.14 -9.85
CA ALA A 450 -4.60 23.77 -8.60
C ALA A 450 -5.48 24.12 -7.39
N PRO A 451 -5.63 23.19 -6.42
CA PRO A 451 -6.39 23.47 -5.21
C PRO A 451 -5.73 24.59 -4.40
N ARG A 452 -6.55 25.47 -3.83
CA ARG A 452 -6.06 26.46 -2.90
C ARG A 452 -6.00 25.84 -1.52
N ILE A 453 -4.80 25.74 -0.96
CA ILE A 453 -4.55 25.15 0.34
C ILE A 453 -4.15 26.26 1.32
N GLU A 454 -4.92 26.40 2.40
CA GLU A 454 -4.69 27.30 3.50
C GLU A 454 -4.41 26.51 4.77
N ARG A 455 -3.58 27.04 5.63
CA ARG A 455 -3.20 26.44 6.90
C ARG A 455 -3.49 27.40 8.05
N VAL A 456 -4.05 26.89 9.14
CA VAL A 456 -4.21 27.59 10.41
C VAL A 456 -3.76 26.66 11.53
N GLU A 457 -2.82 27.09 12.33
CA GLU A 457 -2.30 26.34 13.47
C GLU A 457 -2.71 27.02 14.78
N THR A 458 -3.16 26.21 15.71
CA THR A 458 -3.43 26.57 17.10
C THR A 458 -2.64 25.66 18.03
N LYS A 459 -2.67 25.89 19.33
CA LYS A 459 -2.06 24.97 20.31
C LYS A 459 -2.72 23.59 20.36
N ASP A 460 -3.98 23.47 19.93
CA ASP A 460 -4.80 22.27 20.08
C ASP A 460 -4.98 21.52 18.76
N TYR A 461 -4.93 22.21 17.64
CA TYR A 461 -5.10 21.60 16.32
C TYR A 461 -4.37 22.36 15.19
N LEU A 462 -4.03 21.63 14.14
CA LEU A 462 -3.73 22.16 12.83
C LEU A 462 -4.97 22.02 11.94
N LEU A 463 -5.41 23.10 11.30
CA LEU A 463 -6.42 23.09 10.24
C LEU A 463 -5.74 23.24 8.87
N VAL A 464 -6.02 22.32 7.98
CA VAL A 464 -5.72 22.42 6.55
C VAL A 464 -7.04 22.59 5.81
N ARG A 465 -7.21 23.72 5.14
CA ARG A 465 -8.40 24.01 4.33
C ARG A 465 -8.07 23.90 2.86
N ILE A 466 -8.77 23.00 2.17
CA ILE A 466 -8.58 22.70 0.75
C ILE A 466 -9.81 23.18 -0.02
N ARG A 467 -9.63 24.14 -0.94
CA ARG A 467 -10.68 24.65 -1.83
C ARG A 467 -10.43 24.14 -3.24
N GLN A 468 -11.38 23.39 -3.75
CA GLN A 468 -11.31 22.81 -5.10
C GLN A 468 -12.70 22.49 -5.63
N LYS A 469 -12.91 22.65 -6.93
CA LYS A 469 -14.13 22.22 -7.63
C LYS A 469 -15.45 22.70 -6.98
N GLY A 470 -15.46 23.92 -6.42
CA GLY A 470 -16.65 24.50 -5.76
C GLY A 470 -16.93 23.95 -4.37
N GLU A 471 -15.98 23.27 -3.77
CA GLU A 471 -16.06 22.71 -2.43
C GLU A 471 -14.91 23.19 -1.54
N VAL A 472 -15.19 23.17 -0.26
CA VAL A 472 -14.21 23.43 0.81
C VAL A 472 -14.16 22.21 1.71
N THR A 473 -12.98 21.61 1.83
CA THR A 473 -12.73 20.60 2.85
C THR A 473 -11.82 21.16 3.92
N GLU A 474 -12.30 21.12 5.16
CA GLU A 474 -11.54 21.47 6.35
C GLU A 474 -11.05 20.19 7.02
N VAL A 475 -9.73 20.02 7.08
CA VAL A 475 -9.09 18.88 7.74
C VAL A 475 -8.43 19.36 9.02
N TYR A 476 -8.94 18.89 10.13
CA TYR A 476 -8.44 19.18 11.47
C TYR A 476 -7.59 18.02 11.96
N PHE A 477 -6.37 18.32 12.35
CA PHE A 477 -5.46 17.40 13.03
C PHE A 477 -5.43 17.74 14.51
N ASN A 478 -5.84 16.82 15.35
CA ASN A 478 -5.82 16.99 16.79
C ASN A 478 -4.38 16.88 17.31
N LEU A 479 -3.75 18.01 17.61
CA LEU A 479 -2.37 18.06 18.12
C LEU A 479 -2.23 17.57 19.56
N LEU A 480 -3.35 17.47 20.29
CA LEU A 480 -3.40 16.89 21.63
C LEU A 480 -3.44 15.36 21.62
N ALA A 481 -3.83 14.76 20.49
CA ALA A 481 -3.85 13.33 20.31
C ALA A 481 -2.46 12.81 19.91
N ASP A 482 -2.13 11.65 20.41
CA ASP A 482 -0.87 10.98 20.06
C ASP A 482 -1.03 9.88 18.99
N GLY A 483 -2.24 9.73 18.42
CA GLY A 483 -2.55 8.79 17.36
C GLY A 483 -2.51 7.31 17.75
N ARG A 484 -2.30 6.99 19.02
CA ARG A 484 -2.27 5.60 19.48
C ARG A 484 -3.65 4.98 19.43
N ILE A 485 -3.86 4.01 18.58
CA ILE A 485 -5.14 3.34 18.37
C ILE A 485 -5.69 2.67 19.65
N ARG A 486 -4.83 2.30 20.58
CA ARG A 486 -5.23 1.61 21.83
C ARG A 486 -5.49 2.55 23.00
N HIS A 487 -5.24 3.84 22.87
CA HIS A 487 -5.40 4.83 23.92
C HIS A 487 -6.46 5.86 23.54
N ARG A 488 -7.10 6.46 24.54
CA ARG A 488 -8.00 7.57 24.29
C ARG A 488 -7.22 8.75 23.74
N ASN A 489 -7.67 9.27 22.62
CA ASN A 489 -7.24 10.59 22.19
C ASN A 489 -7.80 11.66 23.12
N ALA A 490 -7.17 12.82 23.15
CA ALA A 490 -7.69 13.95 23.90
C ALA A 490 -8.98 14.46 23.24
N ASN A 491 -10.00 14.71 24.06
CA ASN A 491 -11.19 15.42 23.61
C ASN A 491 -10.81 16.83 23.17
N ALA A 492 -11.28 17.26 22.03
CA ALA A 492 -10.97 18.55 21.44
C ALA A 492 -12.23 19.23 20.88
N SER A 493 -12.16 20.54 20.75
CA SER A 493 -13.10 21.32 19.95
C SER A 493 -12.41 21.74 18.65
N LEU A 494 -12.79 21.10 17.56
CA LEU A 494 -12.22 21.28 16.23
C LEU A 494 -13.20 22.05 15.36
N GLY A 495 -12.98 23.36 15.18
CA GLY A 495 -13.89 24.21 14.40
C GLY A 495 -15.33 24.25 14.92
N GLY A 496 -15.52 24.14 16.23
CA GLY A 496 -16.83 24.08 16.88
C GLY A 496 -17.47 22.69 16.90
N TRP A 497 -16.75 21.67 16.46
CA TRP A 497 -17.12 20.26 16.60
C TRP A 497 -16.41 19.63 17.79
N GLU A 498 -17.16 18.98 18.66
CA GLU A 498 -16.61 18.22 19.78
C GLU A 498 -16.32 16.79 19.32
N THR A 499 -15.11 16.32 19.55
CA THR A 499 -14.65 14.99 19.12
C THR A 499 -13.39 14.56 19.88
N ASP A 500 -13.12 13.27 19.88
CA ASP A 500 -11.83 12.69 20.26
C ASP A 500 -11.05 12.18 19.03
N ALA A 501 -11.50 12.53 17.83
CA ALA A 501 -10.86 12.10 16.59
C ALA A 501 -9.41 12.57 16.50
N TYR A 502 -8.55 11.71 15.95
CA TYR A 502 -7.19 12.10 15.57
C TYR A 502 -7.20 13.01 14.33
N ILE A 503 -8.04 12.66 13.34
CA ILE A 503 -8.31 13.50 12.16
C ILE A 503 -9.82 13.65 12.00
N LEU A 504 -10.26 14.90 11.82
CA LEU A 504 -11.63 15.23 11.40
C LEU A 504 -11.57 15.98 10.07
N ALA A 505 -12.19 15.44 9.02
CA ALA A 505 -12.36 16.16 7.76
C ALA A 505 -13.84 16.47 7.52
N LEU A 506 -14.13 17.73 7.15
CA LEU A 506 -15.47 18.27 6.95
C LEU A 506 -15.53 18.90 5.56
N THR A 507 -16.39 18.40 4.67
CA THR A 507 -16.55 18.93 3.32
C THR A 507 -17.87 19.68 3.19
N TYR A 508 -17.80 20.89 2.66
CA TYR A 508 -18.94 21.78 2.43
C TYR A 508 -18.97 22.22 0.96
N PRO A 509 -20.14 22.53 0.38
CA PRO A 509 -20.21 23.40 -0.79
C PRO A 509 -19.57 24.76 -0.47
N GLU A 510 -18.93 25.39 -1.42
CA GLU A 510 -18.33 26.72 -1.20
C GLU A 510 -19.43 27.72 -0.81
N GLY A 511 -19.24 28.44 0.32
CA GLY A 511 -20.26 29.31 0.93
C GLY A 511 -21.36 28.58 1.71
N GLY A 512 -21.26 27.27 1.89
CA GLY A 512 -22.20 26.46 2.65
C GLY A 512 -22.15 26.69 4.17
N ASP A 513 -23.17 26.17 4.88
CA ASP A 513 -23.28 26.23 6.34
C ASP A 513 -22.22 25.33 7.01
N ALA A 514 -21.33 25.93 7.81
CA ALA A 514 -20.29 25.24 8.55
C ALA A 514 -20.84 24.23 9.60
N GLY A 515 -22.11 24.32 9.99
CA GLY A 515 -22.79 23.36 10.85
C GLY A 515 -23.34 22.13 10.13
N LYS A 516 -23.34 22.12 8.77
CA LYS A 516 -23.96 21.08 7.95
C LYS A 516 -23.04 20.64 6.83
N PRO A 517 -21.96 19.90 7.14
CA PRO A 517 -21.11 19.36 6.10
C PRO A 517 -21.90 18.36 5.23
N LYS A 518 -21.68 18.40 3.92
CA LYS A 518 -22.19 17.36 3.02
C LYS A 518 -21.47 16.02 3.26
N ARG A 519 -20.26 16.07 3.77
CA ARG A 519 -19.46 14.90 4.16
C ARG A 519 -18.65 15.22 5.39
N TRP A 520 -18.56 14.25 6.28
CA TRP A 520 -17.55 14.25 7.32
C TRP A 520 -16.80 12.90 7.35
N PHE A 521 -15.53 12.95 7.74
CA PHE A 521 -14.69 11.80 7.98
C PHE A 521 -14.03 11.93 9.36
N VAL A 522 -14.16 10.90 10.15
CA VAL A 522 -13.51 10.72 11.45
C VAL A 522 -12.50 9.60 11.33
N ALA A 523 -11.24 9.87 11.61
CA ALA A 523 -10.20 8.86 11.74
C ALA A 523 -9.79 8.71 13.19
N ASP A 524 -9.80 7.50 13.70
CA ASP A 524 -9.43 7.13 15.07
C ASP A 524 -10.17 7.96 16.12
N GLY A 525 -11.51 8.00 15.99
CA GLY A 525 -12.40 8.74 16.90
C GLY A 525 -13.63 7.94 17.30
N SER A 526 -14.18 8.25 18.48
CA SER A 526 -15.35 7.54 19.01
C SER A 526 -16.62 8.37 19.00
N TYR A 527 -16.53 9.69 18.84
CA TYR A 527 -17.70 10.55 18.78
C TYR A 527 -17.48 11.80 17.92
N LEU A 528 -18.59 12.35 17.44
CA LEU A 528 -18.64 13.64 16.76
C LEU A 528 -19.96 14.35 17.15
N ARG A 529 -19.89 15.56 17.68
CA ARG A 529 -21.05 16.35 18.12
C ARG A 529 -20.87 17.83 17.78
N ARG A 530 -21.99 18.51 17.60
CA ARG A 530 -22.03 19.96 17.47
C ARG A 530 -23.36 20.50 17.99
N ASP A 531 -23.31 21.55 18.81
CA ASP A 531 -24.50 22.24 19.33
C ASP A 531 -25.55 21.28 19.94
N GLY A 532 -25.07 20.27 20.68
CA GLY A 532 -25.89 19.24 21.32
C GLY A 532 -26.40 18.13 20.37
N ARG A 533 -26.14 18.24 19.06
CA ARG A 533 -26.47 17.20 18.07
C ARG A 533 -25.33 16.20 17.98
N VAL A 534 -25.67 14.94 18.10
CA VAL A 534 -24.73 13.82 17.97
C VAL A 534 -24.79 13.29 16.54
N GLU A 535 -23.68 13.34 15.81
CA GLU A 535 -23.50 12.77 14.47
C GLU A 535 -22.97 11.35 14.53
N LEU A 536 -22.04 11.09 15.45
CA LEU A 536 -21.41 9.81 15.72
C LEU A 536 -21.31 9.59 17.22
N ASP A 537 -21.64 8.38 17.66
CA ASP A 537 -21.36 7.89 19.00
C ASP A 537 -20.98 6.40 18.92
N SER A 538 -19.82 6.04 19.45
CA SER A 538 -19.26 4.69 19.42
C SER A 538 -18.55 4.37 20.73
N LEU A 539 -18.62 3.12 21.17
CA LEU A 539 -17.85 2.65 22.33
C LEU A 539 -16.37 2.43 22.03
N SER A 540 -16.01 2.33 20.76
CA SER A 540 -14.61 2.20 20.33
C SER A 540 -14.28 3.25 19.29
N LYS A 541 -13.01 3.56 19.16
CA LYS A 541 -12.50 4.37 18.06
C LYS A 541 -12.73 3.64 16.73
N ALA A 542 -13.08 4.41 15.71
CA ALA A 542 -13.35 3.90 14.38
C ALA A 542 -12.90 4.90 13.31
N PHE A 543 -12.90 4.43 12.08
CA PHE A 543 -12.66 5.20 10.87
C PHE A 543 -13.96 5.22 10.08
N ILE A 544 -14.60 6.37 10.02
CA ILE A 544 -15.96 6.49 9.50
C ILE A 544 -16.05 7.70 8.60
N VAL A 545 -16.57 7.49 7.40
CA VAL A 545 -17.01 8.56 6.50
C VAL A 545 -18.54 8.52 6.37
N LYS A 546 -19.19 9.68 6.45
CA LYS A 546 -20.61 9.84 6.14
C LYS A 546 -20.79 10.94 5.12
N THR A 547 -21.57 10.66 4.10
CA THR A 547 -21.91 11.60 3.03
C THR A 547 -23.43 11.78 2.96
N THR A 548 -23.88 13.02 2.92
CA THR A 548 -25.27 13.40 2.74
C THR A 548 -25.42 14.14 1.42
N GLY A 549 -26.24 13.64 0.52
CA GLY A 549 -26.41 14.20 -0.83
C GLY A 549 -27.79 13.94 -1.41
N VAL A 550 -27.96 14.28 -2.68
CA VAL A 550 -29.23 14.11 -3.42
C VAL A 550 -29.67 12.63 -3.48
N GLY A 551 -28.72 11.70 -3.45
CA GLY A 551 -28.95 10.25 -3.44
C GLY A 551 -29.32 9.68 -2.07
N GLY A 552 -29.29 10.49 -1.01
CA GLY A 552 -29.57 10.06 0.37
C GLY A 552 -28.36 10.20 1.29
N VAL A 553 -28.35 9.42 2.37
CA VAL A 553 -27.26 9.37 3.35
C VAL A 553 -26.53 8.05 3.21
N GLU A 554 -25.22 8.13 2.99
CA GLU A 554 -24.33 6.98 2.90
C GLU A 554 -23.24 7.06 3.95
N ALA A 555 -22.88 5.93 4.53
CA ALA A 555 -21.75 5.82 5.45
C ALA A 555 -20.91 4.58 5.13
N SER A 556 -19.60 4.72 5.27
CA SER A 556 -18.67 3.59 5.25
C SER A 556 -17.88 3.57 6.56
N ILE A 557 -17.78 2.38 7.14
CA ILE A 557 -17.21 2.17 8.47
C ILE A 557 -16.07 1.16 8.36
N GLU A 558 -14.89 1.61 8.74
CA GLU A 558 -13.72 0.76 8.90
C GLU A 558 -13.23 0.89 10.35
N GLY A 559 -12.89 -0.20 11.01
CA GLY A 559 -12.37 -0.18 12.38
C GLY A 559 -12.80 -1.38 13.22
N GLN A 560 -12.70 -1.28 14.54
CA GLN A 560 -12.95 -2.38 15.46
C GLN A 560 -14.43 -2.82 15.42
N PRO A 561 -14.71 -4.05 15.03
CA PRO A 561 -16.06 -4.48 14.64
C PRO A 561 -16.98 -4.89 15.79
N THR A 562 -16.54 -4.80 17.04
CA THR A 562 -17.21 -5.47 18.18
C THR A 562 -18.15 -4.55 18.97
N TYR A 563 -18.26 -3.26 18.63
CA TYR A 563 -19.02 -2.31 19.43
C TYR A 563 -20.15 -1.66 18.65
N ALA A 564 -21.20 -1.26 19.39
CA ALA A 564 -22.31 -0.53 18.82
C ALA A 564 -21.87 0.88 18.37
N ILE A 565 -22.22 1.22 17.14
CA ILE A 565 -21.99 2.54 16.55
C ILE A 565 -23.37 3.15 16.26
N ARG A 566 -23.58 4.40 16.64
CA ARG A 566 -24.76 5.20 16.30
C ARG A 566 -24.38 6.28 15.32
N LEU A 567 -25.13 6.39 14.23
CA LEU A 567 -24.98 7.42 13.21
C LEU A 567 -26.28 8.21 13.07
N ALA A 568 -26.21 9.54 13.06
CA ALA A 568 -27.34 10.38 12.77
C ALA A 568 -27.81 10.22 11.32
N CYS A 569 -29.11 10.23 11.10
CA CYS A 569 -29.75 10.00 9.80
C CYS A 569 -30.07 11.28 9.02
N ASP A 570 -29.85 12.46 9.58
CA ASP A 570 -30.10 13.76 8.95
C ASP A 570 -31.55 13.93 8.45
N GLY A 571 -32.51 13.28 9.10
CA GLY A 571 -33.92 13.29 8.69
C GLY A 571 -34.29 12.29 7.59
N ALA A 572 -33.33 11.51 7.11
CA ALA A 572 -33.62 10.44 6.16
C ALA A 572 -34.35 9.26 6.84
N ARG A 573 -35.26 8.60 6.11
CA ARG A 573 -35.95 7.39 6.59
C ARG A 573 -35.10 6.13 6.54
N SER A 574 -34.04 6.18 5.77
CA SER A 574 -33.04 5.11 5.65
C SER A 574 -31.69 5.70 5.29
N ILE A 575 -30.63 5.02 5.69
CA ILE A 575 -29.26 5.32 5.27
C ILE A 575 -28.63 4.05 4.70
N THR A 576 -27.69 4.20 3.78
CA THR A 576 -26.87 3.10 3.29
C THR A 576 -25.58 3.03 4.11
N VAL A 577 -25.30 1.87 4.70
CA VAL A 577 -24.08 1.63 5.46
C VAL A 577 -23.35 0.45 4.86
N ASP A 578 -22.12 0.66 4.41
CA ASP A 578 -21.28 -0.33 3.71
C ASP A 578 -22.08 -1.03 2.58
N GLY A 579 -22.82 -0.26 1.78
CA GLY A 579 -23.64 -0.75 0.68
C GLY A 579 -25.00 -1.37 1.09
N ALA A 580 -25.30 -1.51 2.39
CA ALA A 580 -26.55 -2.08 2.88
C ALA A 580 -27.52 -1.01 3.41
N ALA A 581 -28.78 -1.00 2.92
CA ALA A 581 -29.80 -0.08 3.41
C ALA A 581 -30.21 -0.45 4.84
N LYS A 582 -30.30 0.56 5.72
CA LYS A 582 -30.73 0.47 7.11
C LYS A 582 -31.87 1.45 7.36
N ALA A 583 -32.96 0.96 7.94
CA ALA A 583 -34.05 1.84 8.35
C ALA A 583 -33.59 2.77 9.48
N CYS A 584 -34.12 3.99 9.48
CA CYS A 584 -33.69 5.03 10.38
C CYS A 584 -34.86 5.90 10.82
N GLU A 585 -35.01 6.12 12.11
CA GLU A 585 -35.99 7.08 12.66
C GLU A 585 -35.31 8.40 13.04
N ARG A 586 -34.29 8.35 13.88
CA ARG A 586 -33.49 9.50 14.32
C ARG A 586 -31.99 9.22 14.13
N ASP A 587 -31.59 8.04 14.52
CA ASP A 587 -30.25 7.49 14.32
C ASP A 587 -30.35 6.01 13.93
N VAL A 588 -29.28 5.47 13.40
CA VAL A 588 -29.12 4.04 13.16
C VAL A 588 -28.09 3.47 14.13
N ALA A 589 -28.46 2.44 14.85
CA ALA A 589 -27.56 1.66 15.68
C ALA A 589 -27.05 0.44 14.89
N LEU A 590 -25.74 0.30 14.83
CA LEU A 590 -25.06 -0.78 14.12
C LEU A 590 -24.28 -1.61 15.12
N ALA A 591 -24.55 -2.92 15.15
CA ALA A 591 -23.69 -3.88 15.82
C ALA A 591 -22.87 -4.57 14.73
N ARG A 592 -21.56 -4.38 14.72
CA ARG A 592 -20.66 -5.17 13.87
C ARG A 592 -20.33 -6.50 14.53
N ARG A 593 -20.52 -7.59 13.80
CA ARG A 593 -19.95 -8.88 14.17
C ARG A 593 -18.53 -8.93 13.62
N SER A 594 -17.59 -9.40 14.42
CA SER A 594 -16.24 -9.72 13.94
C SER A 594 -16.35 -10.72 12.78
N THR A 595 -15.94 -10.33 11.60
CA THR A 595 -15.78 -11.22 10.44
C THR A 595 -14.33 -11.70 10.30
N ALA A 596 -13.45 -11.34 11.25
CA ALA A 596 -12.10 -11.86 11.25
C ALA A 596 -12.15 -13.35 11.56
N PRO A 597 -11.65 -14.25 10.73
CA PRO A 597 -11.32 -15.60 11.14
C PRO A 597 -10.27 -15.50 12.26
N ARG A 598 -10.47 -16.28 13.29
CA ARG A 598 -9.52 -16.44 14.41
C ARG A 598 -8.27 -17.15 13.92
#